data_66c1abfa78d2876df5af3a6df925bec1
#
_entry.id   66c1abfa78d2876df5af3a6df925bec1
#
_cell.length_a   1.000
_cell.length_b   1.000
_cell.length_c   1.000
_cell.angle_alpha   90.00
_cell.angle_beta   90.00
_cell.angle_gamma   90.00
#
_symmetry.space_group_name_H-M   'P 1'
#
loop_
_entity.id
_entity.type
_entity.pdbx_description
1 polymer ?
#
loop_
_entity_poly.entity_id
_entity_poly.type
_entity_poly.pdbx_seq_one_letter_code
_entity_poly.pdbx_strand_id
1 'polypeptide(L)'
;MRRVAVARELDVDASVAFAWVADPRTHPRWIPLTVMATPAARGPEVGDRFTMVSGPRVGRTGRGFTDRMVVESLDRPSVAAERTGTTRVRKLGPVLLGDAGFDVVPHGRDRCRVVWWEEAYLAGPVPRAVTAPLVGLALRVMMHVSLRRLETRLSARR
;
A
#
# COMPACT_ATOMS: atom_id res chain seq x y z
N MET A 1 18.27 5.39 -3.42
CA MET A 1 16.98 6.15 -3.35
C MET A 1 16.48 6.11 -1.92
N ARG A 2 15.85 7.16 -1.41
CA ARG A 2 15.47 7.16 0.03
C ARG A 2 14.10 6.51 0.21
N ARG A 3 14.05 5.39 0.92
CA ARG A 3 12.82 4.68 1.30
C ARG A 3 12.00 5.55 2.25
N VAL A 4 10.73 5.77 1.92
CA VAL A 4 9.74 6.34 2.83
C VAL A 4 9.01 5.17 3.48
N ALA A 5 8.89 5.17 4.79
CA ALA A 5 8.14 4.16 5.51
C ALA A 5 7.32 4.77 6.65
N VAL A 6 6.15 4.20 6.88
CA VAL A 6 5.24 4.53 7.99
C VAL A 6 4.77 3.24 8.62
N ALA A 7 4.78 3.18 9.93
CA ALA A 7 4.33 2.02 10.69
C ALA A 7 3.14 2.36 11.58
N ARG A 8 2.29 1.35 11.84
CA ARG A 8 1.18 1.45 12.78
C ARG A 8 0.92 0.11 13.47
N GLU A 9 0.72 0.15 14.78
CA GLU A 9 0.23 -0.99 15.55
C GLU A 9 -1.29 -1.13 15.35
N LEU A 10 -1.75 -2.35 15.16
CA LEU A 10 -3.15 -2.71 14.99
C LEU A 10 -3.52 -3.79 16.00
N ASP A 11 -4.66 -3.63 16.66
CA ASP A 11 -5.20 -4.63 17.59
C ASP A 11 -6.01 -5.69 16.84
N VAL A 12 -5.39 -6.35 15.88
CA VAL A 12 -5.96 -7.45 15.08
C VAL A 12 -4.89 -8.48 14.78
N ASP A 13 -5.33 -9.71 14.48
CA ASP A 13 -4.45 -10.77 14.02
C ASP A 13 -3.68 -10.37 12.74
N ALA A 14 -2.41 -10.77 12.65
CA ALA A 14 -1.54 -10.43 11.54
C ALA A 14 -2.07 -10.95 10.19
N SER A 15 -2.73 -12.10 10.16
CA SER A 15 -3.31 -12.65 8.93
C SER A 15 -4.49 -11.82 8.42
N VAL A 16 -5.28 -11.27 9.34
CA VAL A 16 -6.38 -10.36 9.00
C VAL A 16 -5.84 -9.05 8.43
N ALA A 17 -4.87 -8.43 9.10
CA ALA A 17 -4.23 -7.21 8.60
C ALA A 17 -3.58 -7.45 7.23
N PHE A 18 -2.85 -8.56 7.09
CA PHE A 18 -2.19 -8.94 5.84
C PHE A 18 -3.18 -9.12 4.69
N ALA A 19 -4.30 -9.81 4.92
CA ALA A 19 -5.34 -10.00 3.90
C ALA A 19 -5.88 -8.66 3.36
N TRP A 20 -5.89 -7.62 4.21
CA TRP A 20 -6.32 -6.27 3.80
C TRP A 20 -5.24 -5.51 3.04
N VAL A 21 -4.00 -5.48 3.52
CA VAL A 21 -2.95 -4.70 2.88
C VAL A 21 -2.41 -5.36 1.61
N ALA A 22 -2.42 -6.69 1.54
CA ALA A 22 -1.97 -7.44 0.39
C ALA A 22 -2.97 -7.43 -0.77
N ASP A 23 -4.27 -7.29 -0.49
CA ASP A 23 -5.30 -7.30 -1.52
C ASP A 23 -5.60 -5.88 -2.04
N PRO A 24 -5.18 -5.54 -3.27
CA PRO A 24 -5.40 -4.22 -3.84
C PRO A 24 -6.88 -3.84 -3.97
N ARG A 25 -7.81 -4.82 -4.00
CA ARG A 25 -9.26 -4.57 -4.07
C ARG A 25 -9.80 -3.92 -2.79
N THR A 26 -9.09 -4.02 -1.68
CA THR A 26 -9.44 -3.38 -0.42
C THR A 26 -8.96 -1.93 -0.34
N HIS A 27 -7.91 -1.57 -1.08
CA HIS A 27 -7.23 -0.28 -0.99
C HIS A 27 -8.17 0.93 -1.11
N PRO A 28 -9.17 0.96 -2.02
CA PRO A 28 -10.11 2.09 -2.09
C PRO A 28 -10.94 2.32 -0.82
N ARG A 29 -11.00 1.33 0.07
CA ARG A 29 -11.78 1.43 1.31
C ARG A 29 -11.04 2.16 2.43
N TRP A 30 -9.69 2.23 2.35
CA TRP A 30 -8.86 2.82 3.40
C TRP A 30 -7.79 3.78 2.89
N ILE A 31 -7.34 3.68 1.63
CA ILE A 31 -6.48 4.67 1.00
C ILE A 31 -7.37 5.81 0.48
N PRO A 32 -7.19 7.06 0.98
CA PRO A 32 -8.04 8.17 0.57
C PRO A 32 -7.86 8.53 -0.90
N LEU A 33 -8.93 9.01 -1.51
CA LEU A 33 -8.90 9.54 -2.88
C LEU A 33 -8.34 8.57 -3.92
N THR A 34 -8.56 7.26 -3.72
CA THR A 34 -8.04 6.19 -4.58
C THR A 34 -9.16 5.27 -5.02
N VAL A 35 -9.17 4.93 -6.30
CA VAL A 35 -10.05 3.92 -6.89
C VAL A 35 -9.22 2.89 -7.65
N MET A 36 -9.74 1.69 -7.81
CA MET A 36 -9.15 0.67 -8.65
C MET A 36 -9.73 0.77 -10.06
N ALA A 37 -8.89 1.02 -11.06
CA ALA A 37 -9.30 1.13 -12.46
C ALA A 37 -9.34 -0.22 -13.18
N THR A 38 -8.40 -1.12 -12.83
CA THR A 38 -8.39 -2.49 -13.37
C THR A 38 -8.42 -3.44 -12.18
N PRO A 39 -9.52 -4.18 -11.97
CA PRO A 39 -9.61 -5.14 -10.89
C PRO A 39 -8.68 -6.32 -11.13
N ALA A 40 -7.99 -6.76 -10.08
CA ALA A 40 -7.41 -8.09 -10.06
C ALA A 40 -8.55 -9.12 -10.11
N ALA A 41 -8.44 -10.10 -10.98
CA ALA A 41 -9.54 -11.05 -11.23
C ALA A 41 -9.82 -11.97 -10.02
N ARG A 42 -8.81 -12.21 -9.19
CA ARG A 42 -8.86 -13.04 -7.96
C ARG A 42 -8.11 -12.38 -6.83
N GLY A 43 -7.85 -13.09 -5.74
CA GLY A 43 -6.96 -12.63 -4.67
C GLY A 43 -5.55 -12.35 -5.20
N PRO A 44 -4.73 -11.57 -4.48
CA PRO A 44 -3.41 -11.17 -4.98
C PRO A 44 -2.51 -12.39 -5.14
N GLU A 45 -1.95 -12.54 -6.34
CA GLU A 45 -0.96 -13.57 -6.68
C GLU A 45 0.27 -12.89 -7.28
N VAL A 46 1.42 -13.57 -7.18
CA VAL A 46 2.65 -13.09 -7.82
C VAL A 46 2.45 -13.05 -9.34
N GLY A 47 2.79 -11.93 -9.96
CA GLY A 47 2.57 -11.67 -11.38
C GLY A 47 1.27 -10.91 -11.69
N ASP A 48 0.35 -10.79 -10.74
CA ASP A 48 -0.89 -10.03 -10.94
C ASP A 48 -0.59 -8.55 -11.20
N ARG A 49 -1.30 -8.01 -12.18
CA ARG A 49 -1.24 -6.59 -12.54
C ARG A 49 -2.52 -5.89 -12.16
N PHE A 50 -2.40 -4.72 -11.58
CA PHE A 50 -3.52 -3.88 -11.23
C PHE A 50 -3.18 -2.40 -11.42
N THR A 51 -4.22 -1.58 -11.53
CA THR A 51 -4.09 -0.14 -11.75
C THR A 51 -4.92 0.60 -10.71
N MET A 52 -4.27 1.48 -9.98
CA MET A 52 -4.90 2.44 -9.09
C MET A 52 -4.93 3.81 -9.73
N VAL A 53 -5.98 4.57 -9.48
CA VAL A 53 -6.07 5.99 -9.84
C VAL A 53 -6.33 6.77 -8.57
N SER A 54 -5.51 7.76 -8.31
CA SER A 54 -5.59 8.60 -7.10
C SER A 54 -5.71 10.08 -7.45
N GLY A 55 -6.47 10.82 -6.66
CA GLY A 55 -6.58 12.27 -6.85
C GLY A 55 -7.86 12.86 -6.26
N PRO A 56 -7.91 14.19 -6.07
CA PRO A 56 -9.01 14.87 -5.36
C PRO A 56 -10.37 14.78 -6.07
N ARG A 57 -10.39 14.44 -7.36
CA ARG A 57 -11.62 14.31 -8.15
C ARG A 57 -11.89 12.89 -8.63
N VAL A 58 -11.08 11.93 -8.24
CA VAL A 58 -11.14 10.55 -8.76
C VAL A 58 -12.51 9.90 -8.55
N GLY A 59 -13.13 10.10 -7.39
CA GLY A 59 -14.46 9.56 -7.09
C GLY A 59 -15.61 10.16 -7.91
N ARG A 60 -15.39 11.33 -8.54
CA ARG A 60 -16.42 12.02 -9.36
C ARG A 60 -16.18 11.86 -10.86
N THR A 61 -14.95 11.85 -11.29
CA THR A 61 -14.58 11.91 -12.72
C THR A 61 -13.82 10.68 -13.20
N GLY A 62 -13.38 9.79 -12.29
CA GLY A 62 -12.46 8.68 -12.58
C GLY A 62 -11.06 9.15 -13.01
N ARG A 63 -10.82 10.47 -13.04
CA ARG A 63 -9.55 11.07 -13.50
C ARG A 63 -8.65 11.38 -12.33
N GLY A 64 -7.40 11.01 -12.48
CA GLY A 64 -6.38 11.24 -11.45
C GLY A 64 -5.03 10.71 -11.89
N PHE A 65 -4.18 10.60 -10.93
CA PHE A 65 -2.84 10.06 -11.05
C PHE A 65 -2.93 8.53 -11.18
N THR A 66 -2.49 8.00 -12.31
CA THR A 66 -2.51 6.57 -12.61
C THR A 66 -1.24 5.89 -12.15
N ASP A 67 -1.38 4.86 -11.32
CA ASP A 67 -0.30 4.03 -10.81
C ASP A 67 -0.55 2.57 -11.21
N ARG A 68 0.24 2.06 -12.16
CA ARG A 68 0.21 0.67 -12.62
C ARG A 68 1.24 -0.13 -11.85
N MET A 69 0.85 -1.28 -11.37
CA MET A 69 1.68 -2.12 -10.51
C MET A 69 1.60 -3.59 -10.90
N VAL A 70 2.66 -4.33 -10.57
CA VAL A 70 2.71 -5.79 -10.63
C VAL A 70 3.16 -6.33 -9.28
N VAL A 71 2.52 -7.41 -8.82
CA VAL A 71 2.91 -8.10 -7.59
C VAL A 71 4.17 -8.92 -7.86
N GLU A 72 5.26 -8.63 -7.14
CA GLU A 72 6.54 -9.33 -7.30
C GLU A 72 6.73 -10.44 -6.26
N SER A 73 6.29 -10.20 -5.03
CA SER A 73 6.34 -11.22 -3.97
C SER A 73 5.19 -11.07 -2.99
N LEU A 74 4.82 -12.19 -2.38
CA LEU A 74 3.73 -12.27 -1.43
C LEU A 74 3.99 -13.44 -0.49
N ASP A 75 4.42 -13.13 0.74
CA ASP A 75 4.69 -14.09 1.80
C ASP A 75 3.73 -13.84 2.97
N ARG A 76 2.94 -14.84 3.33
CA ARG A 76 1.94 -14.72 4.39
C ARG A 76 2.59 -14.72 5.78
N PRO A 77 2.07 -13.95 6.75
CA PRO A 77 2.54 -14.01 8.13
C PRO A 77 2.19 -15.35 8.78
N SER A 78 2.94 -15.68 9.84
CA SER A 78 2.62 -16.83 10.71
C SER A 78 2.87 -16.43 12.15
N VAL A 79 1.82 -16.39 12.95
CA VAL A 79 1.92 -16.10 14.39
C VAL A 79 2.67 -17.21 15.11
N ALA A 80 2.39 -18.47 14.76
CA ALA A 80 3.04 -19.64 15.40
C ALA A 80 4.55 -19.71 15.12
N ALA A 81 5.00 -19.23 13.95
CA ALA A 81 6.40 -19.21 13.57
C ALA A 81 7.03 -17.80 13.73
N GLU A 82 6.32 -16.86 14.35
CA GLU A 82 6.74 -15.44 14.48
C GLU A 82 7.23 -14.81 13.18
N ARG A 83 6.71 -15.30 12.04
CA ARG A 83 7.14 -14.88 10.72
C ARG A 83 6.37 -13.66 10.24
N THR A 84 7.11 -12.63 9.86
CA THR A 84 6.57 -11.43 9.20
C THR A 84 5.95 -11.79 7.85
N GLY A 85 4.74 -11.30 7.59
CA GLY A 85 4.16 -11.30 6.25
C GLY A 85 4.72 -10.15 5.44
N THR A 86 5.07 -10.39 4.18
CA THR A 86 5.63 -9.36 3.29
C THR A 86 4.94 -9.34 1.95
N THR A 87 4.74 -8.15 1.41
CA THR A 87 4.33 -7.98 0.02
C THR A 87 5.25 -6.97 -0.67
N ARG A 88 5.50 -7.20 -1.95
CA ARG A 88 6.22 -6.26 -2.80
C ARG A 88 5.52 -6.11 -4.13
N VAL A 89 5.35 -4.87 -4.54
CA VAL A 89 4.85 -4.51 -5.86
C VAL A 89 5.85 -3.60 -6.56
N ARG A 90 5.99 -3.78 -7.88
CA ARG A 90 6.75 -2.87 -8.73
C ARG A 90 5.80 -1.91 -9.43
N LYS A 91 6.14 -0.62 -9.39
CA LYS A 91 5.45 0.45 -10.10
C LYS A 91 5.95 0.53 -11.54
N LEU A 92 5.01 0.45 -12.49
CA LEU A 92 5.29 0.36 -13.93
C LEU A 92 5.14 1.73 -14.65
N GLY A 93 4.86 2.79 -13.92
CA GLY A 93 4.60 4.10 -14.51
C GLY A 93 3.15 4.26 -15.04
N PRO A 94 2.88 5.31 -15.81
CA PRO A 94 3.83 6.25 -16.43
C PRO A 94 4.40 7.34 -15.50
N VAL A 95 3.81 7.58 -14.34
CA VAL A 95 4.15 8.73 -13.50
C VAL A 95 5.04 8.35 -12.32
N LEU A 96 4.74 7.24 -11.62
CA LEU A 96 5.58 6.68 -10.57
C LEU A 96 6.29 5.43 -11.04
N LEU A 97 7.58 5.36 -10.73
CA LEU A 97 8.42 4.19 -10.91
C LEU A 97 9.06 3.81 -9.58
N GLY A 98 9.45 2.55 -9.42
CA GLY A 98 10.09 2.02 -8.24
C GLY A 98 9.29 0.90 -7.58
N ASP A 99 9.47 0.74 -6.29
CA ASP A 99 8.89 -0.37 -5.53
C ASP A 99 8.09 0.14 -4.34
N ALA A 100 7.10 -0.65 -3.93
CA ALA A 100 6.33 -0.43 -2.72
C ALA A 100 5.96 -1.76 -2.08
N GLY A 101 5.58 -1.75 -0.81
CA GLY A 101 5.14 -2.96 -0.14
C GLY A 101 4.68 -2.74 1.27
N PHE A 102 4.23 -3.84 1.87
CA PHE A 102 3.83 -3.90 3.27
C PHE A 102 4.58 -5.03 3.97
N ASP A 103 5.01 -4.75 5.20
CA ASP A 103 5.48 -5.76 6.13
C ASP A 103 4.49 -5.82 7.30
N VAL A 104 4.01 -7.02 7.63
CA VAL A 104 3.07 -7.26 8.73
C VAL A 104 3.74 -8.17 9.75
N VAL A 105 4.14 -7.56 10.86
CA VAL A 105 4.86 -8.24 11.95
C VAL A 105 3.86 -8.69 13.00
N PRO A 106 3.72 -9.99 13.29
CA PRO A 106 2.88 -10.46 14.38
C PRO A 106 3.40 -10.00 15.75
N HIS A 107 2.50 -9.56 16.63
CA HIS A 107 2.79 -9.30 18.05
C HIS A 107 1.81 -10.09 18.92
N GLY A 108 1.97 -11.42 18.96
CA GLY A 108 1.00 -12.32 19.56
C GLY A 108 -0.18 -12.59 18.64
N ARG A 109 -1.31 -13.06 19.21
CA ARG A 109 -2.49 -13.50 18.44
C ARG A 109 -3.40 -12.37 17.95
N ASP A 110 -3.50 -11.31 18.75
CA ASP A 110 -4.52 -10.26 18.57
C ASP A 110 -3.93 -8.89 18.21
N ARG A 111 -2.63 -8.84 17.92
CA ARG A 111 -1.93 -7.60 17.58
C ARG A 111 -0.91 -7.83 16.49
N CYS A 112 -0.71 -6.81 15.68
CA CYS A 112 0.36 -6.79 14.70
C CYS A 112 0.83 -5.36 14.43
N ARG A 113 2.01 -5.25 13.84
CA ARG A 113 2.55 -4.00 13.33
C ARG A 113 2.55 -4.04 11.81
N VAL A 114 1.86 -3.11 11.19
CA VAL A 114 1.88 -2.91 9.73
C VAL A 114 2.87 -1.81 9.40
N VAL A 115 3.80 -2.10 8.52
CA VAL A 115 4.75 -1.14 7.95
C VAL A 115 4.44 -1.01 6.47
N TRP A 116 4.04 0.16 6.03
CA TRP A 116 3.96 0.50 4.62
C TRP A 116 5.24 1.22 4.21
N TRP A 117 5.87 0.77 3.13
CA TRP A 117 7.08 1.39 2.61
C TRP A 117 6.98 1.62 1.10
N GLU A 118 7.61 2.68 0.64
CA GLU A 118 7.73 3.02 -0.77
C GLU A 118 9.14 3.55 -1.10
N GLU A 119 9.68 3.07 -2.21
CA GLU A 119 10.90 3.54 -2.85
C GLU A 119 10.56 4.05 -4.25
N ALA A 120 9.61 4.99 -4.32
CA ALA A 120 9.06 5.49 -5.56
C ALA A 120 9.64 6.84 -5.95
N TYR A 121 9.69 7.11 -7.25
CA TYR A 121 10.12 8.37 -7.81
C TYR A 121 9.26 8.76 -9.02
N LEU A 122 9.17 10.07 -9.28
CA LEU A 122 8.48 10.58 -10.46
C LEU A 122 9.31 10.31 -11.73
N ALA A 123 8.65 9.72 -12.72
CA ALA A 123 9.17 9.65 -14.07
C ALA A 123 9.04 11.05 -14.71
N GLY A 124 10.09 11.53 -15.36
CA GLY A 124 10.03 12.82 -16.08
C GLY A 124 11.36 13.59 -16.07
N PRO A 125 11.39 14.74 -16.73
CA PRO A 125 12.61 15.52 -16.92
C PRO A 125 13.05 16.31 -15.68
N VAL A 126 12.20 16.41 -14.66
CA VAL A 126 12.53 17.17 -13.43
C VAL A 126 13.51 16.36 -12.58
N PRO A 127 14.64 16.94 -12.16
CA PRO A 127 15.63 16.26 -11.36
C PRO A 127 15.04 15.68 -10.07
N ARG A 128 15.37 14.43 -9.77
CA ARG A 128 14.89 13.71 -8.56
C ARG A 128 15.23 14.45 -7.25
N ALA A 129 16.35 15.15 -7.22
CA ALA A 129 16.76 15.94 -6.05
C ALA A 129 15.75 17.01 -5.68
N VAL A 130 15.02 17.55 -6.66
CA VAL A 130 14.00 18.58 -6.45
C VAL A 130 12.64 17.98 -6.07
N THR A 131 12.25 16.88 -6.74
CA THR A 131 10.93 16.27 -6.54
C THR A 131 10.86 15.34 -5.33
N ALA A 132 11.95 14.66 -4.98
CA ALA A 132 11.97 13.64 -3.93
C ALA A 132 11.53 14.14 -2.53
N PRO A 133 11.90 15.33 -2.05
CA PRO A 133 11.46 15.80 -0.74
C PRO A 133 9.94 16.04 -0.67
N LEU A 134 9.38 16.68 -1.70
CA LEU A 134 7.95 16.99 -1.77
C LEU A 134 7.10 15.73 -1.92
N VAL A 135 7.50 14.84 -2.82
CA VAL A 135 6.87 13.54 -3.02
C VAL A 135 6.95 12.70 -1.74
N GLY A 136 8.11 12.66 -1.10
CA GLY A 136 8.31 11.93 0.14
C GLY A 136 7.42 12.43 1.29
N LEU A 137 7.23 13.75 1.42
CA LEU A 137 6.33 14.33 2.41
C LEU A 137 4.86 13.99 2.10
N ALA A 138 4.43 14.17 0.86
CA ALA A 138 3.07 13.86 0.43
C ALA A 138 2.74 12.37 0.63
N LEU A 139 3.65 11.47 0.24
CA LEU A 139 3.53 10.02 0.47
C LEU A 139 3.40 9.71 1.96
N ARG A 140 4.26 10.29 2.80
CA ARG A 140 4.23 10.06 4.25
C ARG A 140 2.91 10.46 4.87
N VAL A 141 2.37 11.61 4.52
CA VAL A 141 1.06 12.08 5.01
C VAL A 141 -0.05 11.12 4.53
N MET A 142 -0.07 10.78 3.26
CA MET A 142 -1.03 9.85 2.68
C MET A 142 -0.98 8.48 3.37
N MET A 143 0.22 7.92 3.58
CA MET A 143 0.42 6.63 4.26
C MET A 143 -0.07 6.65 5.71
N HIS A 144 0.22 7.73 6.46
CA HIS A 144 -0.29 7.91 7.82
C HIS A 144 -1.81 7.94 7.88
N VAL A 145 -2.45 8.75 7.04
CA VAL A 145 -3.92 8.84 6.98
C VAL A 145 -4.53 7.50 6.59
N SER A 146 -3.93 6.82 5.63
CA SER A 146 -4.38 5.50 5.16
C SER A 146 -4.32 4.44 6.26
N LEU A 147 -3.19 4.31 6.95
CA LEU A 147 -3.04 3.33 8.03
C LEU A 147 -3.97 3.62 9.22
N ARG A 148 -4.26 4.90 9.52
CA ARG A 148 -5.30 5.26 10.52
C ARG A 148 -6.69 4.80 10.09
N ARG A 149 -7.04 4.98 8.81
CA ARG A 149 -8.31 4.49 8.27
C ARG A 149 -8.40 2.97 8.28
N LEU A 150 -7.30 2.28 7.95
CA LEU A 150 -7.21 0.83 8.02
C LEU A 150 -7.50 0.34 9.44
N GLU A 151 -6.85 0.93 10.46
CA GLU A 151 -7.09 0.63 11.88
C GLU A 151 -8.57 0.79 12.24
N THR A 152 -9.18 1.94 11.93
CA THR A 152 -10.60 2.18 12.20
C THR A 152 -11.50 1.16 11.51
N ARG A 153 -11.20 0.77 10.27
CA ARG A 153 -11.98 -0.22 9.53
C ARG A 153 -11.88 -1.62 10.12
N LEU A 154 -10.73 -2.00 10.61
CA LEU A 154 -10.51 -3.32 11.22
C LEU A 154 -11.07 -3.40 12.63
N SER A 155 -10.96 -2.32 13.42
CA SER A 155 -11.54 -2.25 14.77
C SER A 155 -13.08 -2.30 14.77
N ALA A 156 -13.73 -1.72 13.76
CA ALA A 156 -15.19 -1.73 13.63
C ALA A 156 -15.80 -3.10 13.25
N ARG A 157 -14.96 -4.11 13.00
CA ARG A 157 -15.37 -5.48 12.63
C ARG A 157 -15.29 -6.48 13.80
N ARG A 158 -14.89 -6.01 14.96
CA ARG A 158 -14.94 -6.74 16.24
C ARG A 158 -16.31 -6.50 16.87
#